data_8b0ce03974f656877745df15bc00dbea
#
_entry.id   8b0ce03974f656877745df15bc00dbea
#
_cell.length_a   1.000
_cell.length_b   1.000
_cell.length_c   1.000
_cell.angle_alpha   90.00
_cell.angle_beta   90.00
_cell.angle_gamma   90.00
#
_symmetry.space_group_name_H-M   'P 1'
#
loop_
_entity.id
_entity.type
_entity.pdbx_description
1 polymer ?
#
loop_
_entity_poly.entity_id
_entity_poly.type
_entity_poly.pdbx_seq_one_letter_code
_entity_poly.pdbx_strand_id
1 'polypeptide(L)'
;MLYLIKDLNDPLIDYLKDDPVRPHIPVTERVGPNRHVFVLTEHDKVKAIVCAKLCATIPSSENELLSDINDKPVAAIFYTIWSYESGSGQQLIREGVKHIKSNMPDIKRFVTLSPTTEMARKFHIRNGAVIFRVNLETINYEYTNI
;
A
#
# COMPACT_ATOMS: atom_id res chain seq x y z
N MET A 1 -10.20 -12.32 5.55
CA MET A 1 -11.18 -11.49 4.82
C MET A 1 -10.60 -10.11 4.58
N LEU A 2 -10.75 -9.60 3.38
CA LEU A 2 -10.31 -8.26 3.04
C LEU A 2 -11.36 -7.24 3.47
N TYR A 3 -10.92 -6.22 4.21
CA TYR A 3 -11.76 -5.13 4.70
C TYR A 3 -11.16 -3.81 4.21
N LEU A 4 -12.00 -2.86 3.80
CA LEU A 4 -11.55 -1.54 3.34
C LEU A 4 -11.98 -0.47 4.33
N ILE A 5 -11.01 0.33 4.79
CA ILE A 5 -11.32 1.52 5.56
C ILE A 5 -11.65 2.62 4.56
N LYS A 6 -12.89 3.12 4.56
CA LYS A 6 -13.38 4.06 3.54
C LYS A 6 -13.43 5.51 4.00
N ASP A 7 -13.52 5.76 5.30
CA ASP A 7 -13.62 7.12 5.81
C ASP A 7 -13.07 7.22 7.23
N LEU A 8 -12.99 8.45 7.73
CA LEU A 8 -12.42 8.75 9.04
C LEU A 8 -13.26 8.27 10.23
N ASN A 9 -14.49 7.85 9.99
CA ASN A 9 -15.39 7.34 11.03
C ASN A 9 -15.36 5.82 11.15
N ASP A 10 -14.51 5.17 10.38
CA ASP A 10 -14.41 3.71 10.39
C ASP A 10 -13.93 3.22 11.76
N PRO A 11 -14.54 2.15 12.31
CA PRO A 11 -14.11 1.62 13.61
C PRO A 11 -12.65 1.14 13.65
N LEU A 12 -12.04 0.84 12.51
CA LEU A 12 -10.64 0.40 12.46
C LEU A 12 -9.65 1.54 12.21
N ILE A 13 -10.12 2.79 12.14
CA ILE A 13 -9.26 3.92 11.78
C ILE A 13 -8.07 4.10 12.74
N ASP A 14 -8.25 3.79 14.02
CA ASP A 14 -7.20 3.97 15.03
C ASP A 14 -5.99 3.04 14.81
N TYR A 15 -6.17 1.93 14.10
CA TYR A 15 -5.04 1.06 13.77
C TYR A 15 -3.99 1.75 12.92
N LEU A 16 -4.35 2.80 12.18
CA LEU A 16 -3.40 3.52 11.33
C LEU A 16 -2.32 4.26 12.13
N LYS A 17 -2.53 4.46 13.42
CA LYS A 17 -1.52 5.03 14.31
C LYS A 17 -0.36 4.07 14.56
N ASP A 18 -0.53 2.79 14.27
CA ASP A 18 0.48 1.76 14.47
C ASP A 18 1.49 1.65 13.32
N ASP A 19 1.35 2.46 12.26
CA ASP A 19 2.24 2.40 11.10
C ASP A 19 3.70 2.56 11.54
N PRO A 20 4.53 1.49 11.41
CA PRO A 20 5.91 1.55 11.84
C PRO A 20 6.84 2.18 10.81
N VAL A 21 6.36 2.36 9.57
CA VAL A 21 7.17 2.85 8.44
C VAL A 21 7.01 4.34 8.26
N ARG A 22 5.78 4.84 8.23
CA ARG A 22 5.47 6.26 7.98
C ARG A 22 4.46 6.79 8.98
N PRO A 23 4.80 6.75 10.30
CA PRO A 23 3.83 7.14 11.34
C PRO A 23 3.44 8.62 11.27
N HIS A 24 4.25 9.44 10.60
CA HIS A 24 4.03 10.88 10.47
C HIS A 24 2.96 11.25 9.43
N ILE A 25 2.55 10.32 8.55
CA ILE A 25 1.50 10.61 7.57
C ILE A 25 0.15 10.64 8.30
N PRO A 26 -0.57 11.76 8.28
CA PRO A 26 -1.85 11.85 8.98
C PRO A 26 -2.92 10.96 8.34
N VAL A 27 -3.88 10.53 9.14
CA VAL A 27 -4.96 9.66 8.65
C VAL A 27 -5.77 10.31 7.53
N THR A 28 -5.87 11.65 7.53
CA THR A 28 -6.58 12.39 6.48
C THR A 28 -5.93 12.24 5.10
N GLU A 29 -4.65 11.87 5.04
CA GLU A 29 -3.95 11.61 3.79
C GLU A 29 -4.03 10.13 3.37
N ARG A 30 -4.60 9.27 4.19
CA ARG A 30 -4.65 7.83 3.95
C ARG A 30 -5.98 7.34 3.40
N VAL A 31 -7.05 8.08 3.60
CA VAL A 31 -8.39 7.73 3.13
C VAL A 31 -8.97 8.86 2.31
N GLY A 32 -9.77 8.52 1.30
CA GLY A 32 -10.40 9.50 0.41
C GLY A 32 -10.29 9.07 -1.04
N PRO A 33 -10.57 9.98 -1.98
CA PRO A 33 -10.46 9.68 -3.41
C PRO A 33 -9.05 9.22 -3.78
N ASN A 34 -8.94 8.08 -4.46
CA ASN A 34 -7.68 7.47 -4.89
C ASN A 34 -6.75 7.07 -3.73
N ARG A 35 -7.27 7.02 -2.50
CA ARG A 35 -6.53 6.61 -1.31
C ARG A 35 -7.28 5.46 -0.68
N HIS A 36 -6.61 4.33 -0.51
CA HIS A 36 -7.24 3.10 -0.04
C HIS A 36 -6.43 2.47 1.08
N VAL A 37 -7.13 2.06 2.13
CA VAL A 37 -6.53 1.27 3.20
C VAL A 37 -7.19 -0.09 3.19
N PHE A 38 -6.38 -1.12 2.95
CA PHE A 38 -6.85 -2.50 3.00
C PHE A 38 -6.40 -3.15 4.29
N VAL A 39 -7.32 -3.84 4.94
CA VAL A 39 -7.06 -4.54 6.19
C VAL A 39 -7.38 -6.02 5.98
N LEU A 40 -6.46 -6.88 6.37
CA LEU A 40 -6.73 -8.31 6.41
C LEU A 40 -7.24 -8.65 7.80
N THR A 41 -8.46 -9.19 7.87
CA THR A 41 -9.06 -9.62 9.14
C THR A 41 -9.33 -11.13 9.11
N GLU A 42 -9.25 -11.74 10.28
CA GLU A 42 -9.61 -13.14 10.47
C GLU A 42 -10.13 -13.30 11.89
N HIS A 43 -11.33 -13.90 12.04
CA HIS A 43 -11.99 -14.07 13.33
C HIS A 43 -12.08 -12.75 14.13
N ASP A 44 -12.46 -11.69 13.46
CA ASP A 44 -12.59 -10.33 14.01
C ASP A 44 -11.27 -9.73 14.50
N LYS A 45 -10.13 -10.31 14.11
CA LYS A 45 -8.81 -9.78 14.45
C LYS A 45 -8.16 -9.16 13.21
N VAL A 46 -7.50 -8.02 13.42
CA VAL A 46 -6.69 -7.40 12.38
C VAL A 46 -5.36 -8.14 12.27
N LYS A 47 -5.03 -8.62 11.08
CA LYS A 47 -3.82 -9.37 10.82
C LYS A 47 -2.74 -8.56 10.12
N ALA A 48 -3.12 -7.67 9.22
CA ALA A 48 -2.19 -6.84 8.47
C ALA A 48 -2.92 -5.64 7.89
N ILE A 49 -2.18 -4.58 7.61
CA ILE A 49 -2.71 -3.35 7.02
C ILE A 49 -1.76 -2.89 5.91
N VAL A 50 -2.34 -2.43 4.80
CA VAL A 50 -1.58 -1.78 3.73
C VAL A 50 -2.29 -0.51 3.31
N CYS A 51 -1.53 0.56 3.13
CA CYS A 51 -2.03 1.82 2.59
C CYS A 51 -1.56 1.96 1.14
N ALA A 52 -2.48 2.33 0.27
CA ALA A 52 -2.23 2.49 -1.15
C ALA A 52 -2.81 3.79 -1.67
N LYS A 53 -2.12 4.38 -2.64
CA LYS A 53 -2.61 5.53 -3.37
C LYS A 53 -2.60 5.21 -4.87
N LEU A 54 -3.67 5.57 -5.56
CA LEU A 54 -3.74 5.42 -7.01
C LEU A 54 -3.13 6.67 -7.64
N CYS A 55 -2.12 6.47 -8.48
CA CYS A 55 -1.31 7.56 -9.04
C CYS A 55 -1.21 7.46 -10.55
N ALA A 56 -1.10 8.63 -11.20
CA ALA A 56 -0.87 8.70 -12.64
C ALA A 56 0.60 8.39 -13.00
N THR A 57 1.52 8.68 -12.07
CA THR A 57 2.95 8.41 -12.24
C THR A 57 3.48 7.69 -11.00
N ILE A 58 4.64 7.04 -11.15
CA ILE A 58 5.26 6.34 -10.02
C ILE A 58 6.05 7.34 -9.19
N PRO A 59 5.69 7.58 -7.92
CA PRO A 59 6.42 8.52 -7.09
C PRO A 59 7.79 7.97 -6.70
N SER A 60 8.79 8.85 -6.66
CA SER A 60 10.13 8.51 -6.21
C SER A 60 10.38 8.94 -4.76
N SER A 61 9.46 9.71 -4.19
CA SER A 61 9.58 10.26 -2.84
C SER A 61 8.21 10.37 -2.19
N GLU A 62 8.21 10.56 -0.88
CA GLU A 62 6.98 10.80 -0.14
C GLU A 62 6.33 12.12 -0.55
N ASN A 63 7.12 13.15 -0.86
CA ASN A 63 6.58 14.42 -1.34
C ASN A 63 5.81 14.23 -2.66
N GLU A 64 6.33 13.44 -3.58
CA GLU A 64 5.61 13.13 -4.82
C GLU A 64 4.36 12.32 -4.55
N LEU A 65 4.45 11.34 -3.61
CA LEU A 65 3.30 10.52 -3.24
C LEU A 65 2.14 11.38 -2.71
N LEU A 66 2.44 12.36 -1.88
CA LEU A 66 1.43 13.19 -1.22
C LEU A 66 0.96 14.37 -2.06
N SER A 67 1.56 14.61 -3.22
CA SER A 67 1.15 15.70 -4.09
C SER A 67 -0.19 15.38 -4.76
N ASP A 68 -1.01 16.42 -4.95
CA ASP A 68 -2.29 16.30 -5.64
C ASP A 68 -2.09 16.44 -7.14
N ILE A 69 -2.12 15.31 -7.84
CA ILE A 69 -2.11 15.28 -9.29
C ILE A 69 -3.47 14.77 -9.73
N ASN A 70 -4.20 15.60 -10.48
CA ASN A 70 -5.56 15.29 -10.92
C ASN A 70 -5.61 14.47 -12.22
N ASP A 71 -4.50 13.90 -12.64
CA ASP A 71 -4.44 13.05 -13.83
C ASP A 71 -5.03 11.67 -13.52
N LYS A 72 -5.53 11.01 -14.56
CA LYS A 72 -6.11 9.68 -14.42
C LYS A 72 -5.09 8.68 -13.90
N PRO A 73 -5.36 8.00 -12.79
CA PRO A 73 -4.41 7.04 -12.22
C PRO A 73 -4.27 5.78 -13.09
N VAL A 74 -3.05 5.25 -13.14
CA VAL A 74 -2.74 4.00 -13.85
C VAL A 74 -2.02 2.99 -12.97
N ALA A 75 -1.56 3.40 -11.79
CA ALA A 75 -0.79 2.57 -10.88
C ALA A 75 -1.33 2.66 -9.46
N ALA A 76 -1.29 1.55 -8.74
CA ALA A 76 -1.51 1.52 -7.31
C ALA A 76 -0.16 1.53 -6.61
N ILE A 77 0.04 2.48 -5.71
CA ILE A 77 1.29 2.64 -4.98
C ILE A 77 1.08 2.21 -3.53
N PHE A 78 1.66 1.07 -3.18
CA PHE A 78 1.65 0.57 -1.81
C PHE A 78 2.82 1.23 -1.07
N TYR A 79 2.51 2.18 -0.19
CA TYR A 79 3.56 2.99 0.42
C TYR A 79 3.88 2.59 1.86
N THR A 80 3.00 1.85 2.52
CA THR A 80 3.30 1.27 3.82
C THR A 80 2.50 -0.02 4.00
N ILE A 81 3.14 -1.00 4.62
CA ILE A 81 2.51 -2.27 4.96
C ILE A 81 3.10 -2.76 6.29
N TRP A 82 2.24 -3.27 7.16
CA TRP A 82 2.70 -3.92 8.38
C TRP A 82 1.73 -5.04 8.77
N SER A 83 2.26 -5.99 9.54
CA SER A 83 1.47 -7.15 9.96
C SER A 83 1.61 -7.36 11.45
N TYR A 84 0.51 -7.87 12.02
CA TYR A 84 0.45 -8.30 13.41
C TYR A 84 0.68 -9.80 13.54
N GLU A 85 0.73 -10.51 12.42
CA GLU A 85 0.91 -11.96 12.37
C GLU A 85 1.73 -12.35 11.16
N SER A 86 2.67 -13.30 11.34
CA SER A 86 3.57 -13.75 10.28
C SER A 86 2.80 -14.28 9.07
N GLY A 87 3.24 -13.91 7.87
CA GLY A 87 2.63 -14.34 6.60
C GLY A 87 1.43 -13.54 6.16
N SER A 88 0.85 -12.71 7.03
CA SER A 88 -0.35 -11.95 6.71
C SER A 88 -0.12 -10.86 5.69
N GLY A 89 1.07 -10.26 5.68
CA GLY A 89 1.41 -9.22 4.71
C GLY A 89 1.38 -9.71 3.26
N GLN A 90 1.88 -10.91 3.02
CA GLN A 90 1.86 -11.52 1.70
C GLN A 90 0.43 -11.75 1.21
N GLN A 91 -0.40 -12.34 2.08
CA GLN A 91 -1.80 -12.58 1.76
C GLN A 91 -2.52 -11.26 1.46
N LEU A 92 -2.26 -10.23 2.27
CA LEU A 92 -2.90 -8.93 2.12
C LEU A 92 -2.57 -8.28 0.77
N ILE A 93 -1.31 -8.32 0.35
CA ILE A 93 -0.93 -7.76 -0.95
C ILE A 93 -1.68 -8.47 -2.08
N ARG A 94 -1.71 -9.80 -2.04
CA ARG A 94 -2.42 -10.59 -3.06
C ARG A 94 -3.90 -10.25 -3.14
N GLU A 95 -4.56 -10.17 -1.99
CA GLU A 95 -5.99 -9.87 -1.94
C GLU A 95 -6.27 -8.41 -2.32
N GLY A 96 -5.41 -7.49 -1.91
CA GLY A 96 -5.53 -6.09 -2.30
C GLY A 96 -5.39 -5.89 -3.80
N VAL A 97 -4.39 -6.51 -4.41
CA VAL A 97 -4.19 -6.46 -5.87
C VAL A 97 -5.40 -7.06 -6.60
N LYS A 98 -5.87 -8.20 -6.13
CA LYS A 98 -7.05 -8.85 -6.71
C LYS A 98 -8.27 -7.94 -6.66
N HIS A 99 -8.48 -7.27 -5.53
CA HIS A 99 -9.58 -6.31 -5.37
C HIS A 99 -9.46 -5.15 -6.35
N ILE A 100 -8.25 -4.58 -6.48
CA ILE A 100 -8.01 -3.46 -7.39
C ILE A 100 -8.24 -3.89 -8.84
N LYS A 101 -7.72 -5.04 -9.24
CA LYS A 101 -7.94 -5.55 -10.59
C LYS A 101 -9.41 -5.73 -10.93
N SER A 102 -10.20 -6.20 -9.97
CA SER A 102 -11.63 -6.47 -10.17
C SER A 102 -12.48 -5.22 -10.19
N ASN A 103 -12.11 -4.19 -9.41
CA ASN A 103 -12.94 -3.01 -9.20
C ASN A 103 -12.42 -1.75 -9.91
N MET A 104 -11.15 -1.74 -10.29
CA MET A 104 -10.48 -0.59 -10.90
C MET A 104 -9.64 -1.06 -12.08
N PRO A 105 -10.29 -1.47 -13.19
CA PRO A 105 -9.59 -2.12 -14.31
C PRO A 105 -8.59 -1.23 -15.05
N ASP A 106 -8.65 0.08 -14.85
CA ASP A 106 -7.68 1.00 -15.44
C ASP A 106 -6.33 0.98 -14.72
N ILE A 107 -6.28 0.43 -13.51
CA ILE A 107 -5.02 0.29 -12.76
C ILE A 107 -4.30 -0.96 -13.26
N LYS A 108 -3.15 -0.76 -13.90
CA LYS A 108 -2.38 -1.83 -14.56
C LYS A 108 -1.08 -2.14 -13.86
N ARG A 109 -0.61 -1.26 -12.98
CA ARG A 109 0.68 -1.41 -12.33
C ARG A 109 0.52 -1.41 -10.81
N PHE A 110 1.30 -2.24 -10.14
CA PHE A 110 1.26 -2.43 -8.69
C PHE A 110 2.69 -2.26 -8.19
N VAL A 111 2.99 -1.08 -7.65
CA VAL A 111 4.34 -0.64 -7.33
C VAL A 111 4.38 -0.15 -5.90
N THR A 112 5.52 -0.33 -5.23
CA THR A 112 5.69 0.17 -3.87
C THR A 112 6.43 1.49 -3.84
N LEU A 113 6.34 2.19 -2.72
CA LEU A 113 7.27 3.25 -2.34
C LEU A 113 7.84 2.82 -0.99
N SER A 114 8.96 2.14 -1.01
CA SER A 114 9.49 1.43 0.16
C SER A 114 10.71 2.13 0.75
N PRO A 115 10.95 1.99 2.07
CA PRO A 115 12.21 2.44 2.65
C PRO A 115 13.37 1.58 2.14
N THR A 116 14.59 2.09 2.25
CA THR A 116 15.80 1.39 1.79
C THR A 116 16.31 0.38 2.80
N THR A 117 15.42 -0.25 3.56
CA THR A 117 15.77 -1.22 4.59
C THR A 117 15.90 -2.63 4.02
N GLU A 118 16.74 -3.45 4.64
CA GLU A 118 16.89 -4.85 4.28
C GLU A 118 15.59 -5.64 4.50
N MET A 119 14.83 -5.27 5.54
CA MET A 119 13.55 -5.92 5.84
C MET A 119 12.55 -5.73 4.70
N ALA A 120 12.41 -4.49 4.20
CA ALA A 120 11.51 -4.20 3.09
C ALA A 120 11.96 -4.92 1.82
N ARG A 121 13.26 -4.91 1.53
CA ARG A 121 13.82 -5.58 0.37
C ARG A 121 13.52 -7.08 0.40
N LYS A 122 13.84 -7.74 1.51
CA LYS A 122 13.59 -9.19 1.65
C LYS A 122 12.11 -9.51 1.50
N PHE A 123 11.24 -8.71 2.10
CA PHE A 123 9.80 -8.94 2.02
C PHE A 123 9.30 -8.88 0.58
N HIS A 124 9.60 -7.80 -0.14
CA HIS A 124 9.07 -7.61 -1.49
C HIS A 124 9.68 -8.57 -2.50
N ILE A 125 10.99 -8.78 -2.45
CA ILE A 125 11.64 -9.71 -3.38
C ILE A 125 11.18 -11.16 -3.13
N ARG A 126 11.07 -11.57 -1.88
CA ARG A 126 10.56 -12.91 -1.55
C ARG A 126 9.13 -13.13 -2.05
N ASN A 127 8.33 -12.07 -2.09
CA ASN A 127 6.94 -12.15 -2.53
C ASN A 127 6.77 -11.95 -4.04
N GLY A 128 7.87 -11.92 -4.79
CA GLY A 128 7.84 -11.93 -6.25
C GLY A 128 7.96 -10.58 -6.93
N ALA A 129 8.19 -9.50 -6.17
CA ALA A 129 8.41 -8.19 -6.77
C ALA A 129 9.82 -8.10 -7.37
N VAL A 130 9.96 -7.20 -8.34
CA VAL A 130 11.25 -6.85 -8.92
C VAL A 130 11.54 -5.37 -8.62
N ILE A 131 12.82 -4.99 -8.63
CA ILE A 131 13.18 -3.58 -8.45
C ILE A 131 12.85 -2.84 -9.74
N PHE A 132 11.96 -1.85 -9.64
CA PHE A 132 11.67 -0.96 -10.75
C PHE A 132 12.64 0.22 -10.79
N ARG A 133 12.86 0.86 -9.63
CA ARG A 133 13.74 2.05 -9.57
C ARG A 133 14.28 2.24 -8.16
N VAL A 134 15.59 2.52 -8.08
CA VAL A 134 16.24 2.93 -6.83
C VAL A 134 16.28 4.46 -6.82
N ASN A 135 15.68 5.07 -5.81
CA ASN A 135 15.62 6.51 -5.64
C ASN A 135 16.62 6.97 -4.58
N LEU A 136 16.66 8.26 -4.30
CA LEU A 136 17.59 8.81 -3.32
C LEU A 136 17.37 8.20 -1.92
N GLU A 137 16.13 8.13 -1.46
CA GLU A 137 15.80 7.66 -0.11
C GLU A 137 14.77 6.53 -0.11
N THR A 138 14.32 6.07 -1.27
CA THR A 138 13.30 5.04 -1.39
C THR A 138 13.65 4.06 -2.49
N ILE A 139 12.94 2.93 -2.53
CA ILE A 139 13.00 1.97 -3.62
C ILE A 139 11.58 1.66 -4.07
N ASN A 140 11.37 1.67 -5.38
CA ASN A 140 10.12 1.19 -5.96
C ASN A 140 10.30 -0.28 -6.34
N TYR A 141 9.56 -1.17 -5.70
CA TYR A 141 9.44 -2.57 -6.10
C TYR A 141 8.16 -2.73 -6.90
N GLU A 142 8.18 -3.50 -7.95
CA GLU A 142 7.00 -3.71 -8.79
C GLU A 142 6.60 -5.17 -8.81
N TYR A 143 5.31 -5.42 -8.58
CA TYR A 143 4.71 -6.75 -8.67
C TYR A 143 4.19 -6.95 -10.09
N THR A 144 4.94 -7.66 -10.91
CA THR A 144 4.63 -7.84 -12.34
C THR A 144 3.87 -9.15 -12.63
N ASN A 145 3.93 -10.12 -11.71
CA ASN A 145 3.32 -11.45 -11.87
C ASN A 145 2.25 -11.75 -10.83
N ILE A 146 1.47 -10.77 -10.46
CA ILE A 146 0.50 -10.93 -9.37
C ILE A 146 -0.95 -10.85 -9.86
#